data_6ad9252a60150d963b8b01781edc415b
#
_entry.id   6ad9252a60150d963b8b01781edc415b
#
_cell.length_a   1.000
_cell.length_b   1.000
_cell.length_c   1.000
_cell.angle_alpha   90.00
_cell.angle_beta   90.00
_cell.angle_gamma   90.00
#
_symmetry.space_group_name_H-M   'P 1'
#
loop_
_entity.id
_entity.type
_entity.pdbx_description
1 polymer ?
#
loop_
_entity_poly.entity_id
_entity_poly.type
_entity_poly.pdbx_seq_one_letter_code
_entity_poly.pdbx_strand_id
1 'polypeptide(L)'
;MSNLTLAGLSERVGQELGRSDWVTIDQPRIDTFASCTGDSQWIHVDVERAKRESPFRGPVAHGYLALAMVAPLSMEVGVIHW
;
A
#
# COMPACT_ATOMS: atom_id res chain seq x y z
N MET A 1 -4.65 -7.82 -16.96
CA MET A 1 -3.76 -6.91 -17.67
C MET A 1 -2.75 -7.69 -18.50
N SER A 2 -2.55 -7.31 -19.73
CA SER A 2 -1.54 -7.92 -20.57
C SER A 2 -0.14 -7.50 -20.16
N ASN A 3 0.85 -8.28 -20.57
CA ASN A 3 2.26 -7.95 -20.35
C ASN A 3 2.66 -6.74 -21.18
N LEU A 4 3.61 -5.97 -20.66
CA LEU A 4 4.14 -4.77 -21.31
C LEU A 4 5.61 -5.00 -21.65
N THR A 5 6.07 -4.41 -22.76
CA THR A 5 7.49 -4.35 -23.07
C THR A 5 8.07 -3.03 -22.58
N LEU A 6 9.34 -3.05 -22.20
CA LEU A 6 10.03 -1.84 -21.79
C LEU A 6 10.05 -0.80 -22.91
N ALA A 7 10.29 -1.25 -24.14
CA ALA A 7 10.29 -0.36 -25.31
C ALA A 7 8.92 0.29 -25.59
N GLY A 8 7.84 -0.40 -25.25
CA GLY A 8 6.48 0.09 -25.46
C GLY A 8 5.99 1.08 -24.42
N LEU A 9 6.69 1.23 -23.30
CA LEU A 9 6.26 2.10 -22.21
C LEU A 9 6.21 3.58 -22.61
N SER A 10 7.13 4.01 -23.47
CA SER A 10 7.16 5.40 -23.91
C SER A 10 5.90 5.83 -24.65
N GLU A 11 5.20 4.87 -25.28
CA GLU A 11 3.95 5.10 -25.98
C GLU A 11 2.74 5.19 -25.04
N ARG A 12 2.94 4.84 -23.78
CA ARG A 12 1.90 4.78 -22.75
C ARG A 12 1.89 5.96 -21.80
N VAL A 13 2.79 6.92 -22.00
CA VAL A 13 2.86 8.11 -21.14
C VAL A 13 1.53 8.84 -21.13
N GLY A 14 1.03 9.13 -19.93
CA GLY A 14 -0.27 9.77 -19.74
C GLY A 14 -1.47 8.83 -19.83
N GLN A 15 -1.25 7.53 -20.07
CA GLN A 15 -2.31 6.54 -20.13
C GLN A 15 -2.38 5.70 -18.85
N GLU A 16 -3.59 5.29 -18.50
CA GLU A 16 -3.79 4.29 -17.45
C GLU A 16 -3.43 2.91 -18.02
N LEU A 17 -2.51 2.20 -17.35
CA LEU A 17 -2.10 0.87 -17.77
C LEU A 17 -3.03 -0.23 -17.26
N GLY A 18 -3.78 0.04 -16.21
CA GLY A 18 -4.71 -0.89 -15.59
C GLY A 18 -5.02 -0.46 -14.17
N ARG A 19 -5.82 -1.26 -13.47
CA ARG A 19 -6.18 -1.04 -12.07
C ARG A 19 -6.13 -2.36 -11.33
N SER A 20 -5.62 -2.34 -10.11
CA SER A 20 -5.74 -3.49 -9.20
C SER A 20 -7.14 -3.48 -8.56
N ASP A 21 -7.51 -4.61 -7.96
CA ASP A 21 -8.65 -4.64 -7.06
C ASP A 21 -8.34 -3.84 -5.79
N TRP A 22 -9.39 -3.48 -5.07
CA TRP A 22 -9.24 -2.88 -3.76
C TRP A 22 -8.66 -3.88 -2.77
N VAL A 23 -7.76 -3.39 -1.91
CA VAL A 23 -7.18 -4.18 -0.83
C VAL A 23 -7.44 -3.45 0.48
N THR A 24 -7.94 -4.18 1.47
CA THR A 24 -8.13 -3.63 2.81
C THR A 24 -6.84 -3.73 3.60
N ILE A 25 -6.39 -2.60 4.14
CA ILE A 25 -5.30 -2.58 5.10
C ILE A 25 -5.94 -2.54 6.49
N ASP A 26 -6.12 -3.72 7.08
CA ASP A 26 -6.76 -3.88 8.39
C ASP A 26 -5.76 -3.79 9.55
N GLN A 27 -6.27 -3.78 10.77
CA GLN A 27 -5.44 -3.66 11.95
C GLN A 27 -4.43 -4.81 12.10
N PRO A 28 -4.78 -6.09 11.86
CA PRO A 28 -3.78 -7.15 11.91
C PRO A 28 -2.60 -6.95 10.96
N ARG A 29 -2.83 -6.42 9.78
CA ARG A 29 -1.76 -6.11 8.82
C ARG A 29 -0.87 -4.98 9.34
N ILE A 30 -1.47 -3.94 9.91
CA ILE A 30 -0.75 -2.83 10.52
C ILE A 30 0.12 -3.31 11.68
N ASP A 31 -0.45 -4.14 12.56
CA ASP A 31 0.27 -4.70 13.70
C ASP A 31 1.46 -5.56 13.26
N THR A 32 1.27 -6.35 12.21
CA THR A 32 2.34 -7.18 11.64
C THR A 32 3.46 -6.31 11.07
N PHE A 33 3.11 -5.25 10.36
CA PHE A 33 4.10 -4.31 9.83
C PHE A 33 4.86 -3.62 10.97
N ALA A 34 4.18 -3.19 12.01
CA ALA A 34 4.80 -2.59 13.20
C ALA A 34 5.79 -3.55 13.85
N SER A 35 5.40 -4.81 14.00
CA SER A 35 6.25 -5.84 14.59
C SER A 35 7.48 -6.12 13.73
N CYS A 36 7.32 -6.21 12.42
CA CYS A 36 8.41 -6.55 11.52
C CYS A 36 9.41 -5.40 11.35
N THR A 37 8.97 -4.16 11.44
CA THR A 37 9.83 -2.97 11.26
C THR A 37 10.33 -2.35 12.57
N GLY A 38 9.64 -2.62 13.68
CA GLY A 38 9.90 -1.95 14.94
C GLY A 38 9.19 -0.60 15.10
N ASP A 39 8.38 -0.18 14.13
CA ASP A 39 7.62 1.06 14.22
C ASP A 39 6.27 0.81 14.90
N SER A 40 6.28 0.86 16.23
CA SER A 40 5.10 0.59 17.06
C SER A 40 4.56 1.85 17.72
N GLN A 41 4.59 2.97 17.03
CA GLN A 41 4.01 4.20 17.56
C GLN A 41 2.51 4.01 17.80
N TRP A 42 2.01 4.63 18.85
CA TRP A 42 0.65 4.43 19.33
C TRP A 42 -0.42 4.73 18.26
N ILE A 43 -0.16 5.68 17.38
CA ILE A 43 -1.12 6.08 16.34
C ILE A 43 -1.44 4.93 15.36
N HIS A 44 -0.56 3.95 15.27
CA HIS A 44 -0.76 2.78 14.41
C HIS A 44 -1.35 1.60 15.17
N VAL A 45 -0.91 1.36 16.41
CA VAL A 45 -1.14 0.09 17.09
C VAL A 45 -2.03 0.18 18.32
N ASP A 46 -2.12 1.32 18.99
CA ASP A 46 -2.97 1.50 20.16
C ASP A 46 -4.34 2.06 19.73
N VAL A 47 -5.25 1.16 19.38
CA VAL A 47 -6.56 1.52 18.83
C VAL A 47 -7.34 2.45 19.77
N GLU A 48 -7.37 2.13 21.06
CA GLU A 48 -8.14 2.93 22.03
C GLU A 48 -7.56 4.34 22.23
N ARG A 49 -6.24 4.42 22.32
CA ARG A 49 -5.58 5.72 22.41
C ARG A 49 -5.76 6.53 21.13
N ALA A 50 -5.64 5.88 19.97
CA ALA A 50 -5.82 6.54 18.69
C ALA A 50 -7.22 7.10 18.52
N LYS A 51 -8.25 6.40 19.02
CA LYS A 51 -9.62 6.90 19.00
C LYS A 51 -9.78 8.18 19.81
N ARG A 52 -9.05 8.30 20.92
CA ARG A 52 -9.14 9.46 21.82
C ARG A 52 -8.27 10.63 21.40
N GLU A 53 -7.05 10.33 20.90
CA GLU A 53 -6.00 11.33 20.75
C GLU A 53 -5.56 11.59 19.32
N SER A 54 -5.86 10.67 18.39
CA SER A 54 -5.49 10.86 16.98
C SER A 54 -6.39 11.91 16.32
N PRO A 55 -5.83 12.83 15.52
CA PRO A 55 -6.64 13.77 14.75
C PRO A 55 -7.55 13.09 13.73
N PHE A 56 -7.28 11.82 13.42
CA PHE A 56 -8.07 11.01 12.49
C PHE A 56 -9.18 10.21 13.19
N ARG A 57 -9.31 10.33 14.51
CA ARG A 57 -10.31 9.64 15.34
C ARG A 57 -10.20 8.12 15.32
N GLY A 58 -9.00 7.61 15.09
CA GLY A 58 -8.72 6.20 15.07
C GLY A 58 -7.30 5.94 14.65
N PRO A 59 -6.88 4.67 14.62
CA PRO A 59 -5.55 4.32 14.17
C PRO A 59 -5.43 4.54 12.66
N VAL A 60 -4.20 4.79 12.22
CA VAL A 60 -3.88 4.95 10.80
C VAL A 60 -2.77 3.97 10.41
N ALA A 61 -2.78 3.52 9.17
CA ALA A 61 -1.71 2.70 8.65
C ALA A 61 -0.43 3.52 8.52
N HIS A 62 0.72 2.83 8.65
CA HIS A 62 1.99 3.45 8.35
C HIS A 62 2.03 3.87 6.88
N GLY A 63 2.55 5.06 6.60
CA GLY A 63 2.76 5.48 5.21
C GLY A 63 3.64 4.51 4.44
N TYR A 64 4.68 3.98 5.08
CA TYR A 64 5.56 2.98 4.47
C TYR A 64 4.88 1.64 4.21
N LEU A 65 3.86 1.26 4.99
CA LEU A 65 3.05 0.08 4.69
C LEU A 65 2.28 0.29 3.38
N ALA A 66 1.63 1.46 3.25
CA ALA A 66 0.91 1.80 2.02
C ALA A 66 1.86 1.78 0.80
N LEU A 67 3.05 2.36 0.96
CA LEU A 67 4.07 2.36 -0.09
C LEU A 67 4.52 0.94 -0.43
N ALA A 68 4.69 0.07 0.57
CA ALA A 68 5.09 -1.32 0.35
C ALA A 68 4.06 -2.12 -0.44
N MET A 69 2.79 -1.73 -0.40
CA MET A 69 1.73 -2.38 -1.17
C MET A 69 1.81 -2.09 -2.67
N VAL A 70 2.60 -1.11 -3.08
CA VAL A 70 2.73 -0.74 -4.51
C VAL A 70 3.23 -1.92 -5.34
N ALA A 71 4.22 -2.67 -4.84
CA ALA A 71 4.79 -3.79 -5.59
C ALA A 71 3.77 -4.89 -5.89
N PRO A 72 3.10 -5.49 -4.88
CA PRO A 72 2.12 -6.54 -5.16
C PRO A 72 0.92 -6.03 -5.96
N LEU A 73 0.45 -4.80 -5.72
CA LEU A 73 -0.66 -4.24 -6.47
C LEU A 73 -0.28 -3.95 -7.93
N SER A 74 0.95 -3.52 -8.17
CA SER A 74 1.45 -3.30 -9.52
C SER A 74 1.54 -4.61 -10.31
N MET A 75 1.88 -5.71 -9.65
CA MET A 75 1.95 -7.02 -10.28
C MET A 75 0.59 -7.52 -10.78
N GLU A 76 -0.51 -7.13 -10.14
CA GLU A 76 -1.85 -7.43 -10.62
C GLU A 76 -2.17 -6.70 -11.92
N VAL A 77 -1.57 -5.53 -12.14
CA VAL A 77 -1.80 -4.72 -13.32
C VAL A 77 -1.07 -5.27 -14.53
N GLY A 78 0.15 -5.71 -14.36
CA GLY A 78 0.92 -6.27 -15.46
C GLY A 78 2.39 -6.46 -15.15
N VAL A 79 3.09 -7.14 -16.05
CA VAL A 79 4.51 -7.43 -15.96
C VAL A 79 5.23 -6.75 -17.11
N ILE A 80 6.39 -6.15 -16.85
CA ILE A 80 7.22 -5.51 -17.86
C ILE A 80 8.24 -6.52 -18.37
N HIS A 81 8.30 -6.66 -19.67
CA HIS A 81 9.29 -7.49 -20.38
C HIS A 81 10.35 -6.62 -21.04
N TRP A 82 11.61 -7.04 -20.99
CA TRP A 82 12.69 -6.40 -21.72
C TRP A 82 13.18 -7.21 -22.88
#